data_991a50d7dcd0a5609d335076d1af1206
#
_entry.id   991a50d7dcd0a5609d335076d1af1206
#
_cell.length_a   1.000
_cell.length_b   1.000
_cell.length_c   1.000
_cell.angle_alpha   90.00
_cell.angle_beta   90.00
_cell.angle_gamma   90.00
#
_symmetry.space_group_name_H-M   'P 1'
#
loop_
_entity.id
_entity.type
_entity.pdbx_description
1 polymer ?
#
loop_
_entity_poly.entity_id
_entity_poly.type
_entity_poly.pdbx_seq_one_letter_code
_entity_poly.pdbx_strand_id
1 'polypeptide(L)'
;YEIGVRLVGSEMCIRDRGNGKSTLMKWIYNPSLVENYIEADGERIMGHERLGYLPQEMLDEDKEKTIYEYFSEEEIFWEKTPKELSVIAGKFGMKNDFFYSNQTMGSLSGGEKVKTQLMRLFIRDVSVLLLDEPSNDIDIATLTLLEKIINDWKHIVLFISHDETLIERTANMVIHIEQIIRKTKARYTVAKLPYRRYVEERLHKFEIQKQRALSDRREKKIRDEKYQRVMQSVQGALRSCTRQAPSVAKNLKDKMHTVKAMERRFEKEDENMTQMPEQEEAIFVKLGDENSHIPAGKTVIEYELSKLVTPDGKRILAEGIHLKIKGSEKICMIGANGAGKTTLLKKIAEELLNRNDIKAEYMPQTYEDLLDLDVTPVDYLDKTGDKEERTRIRTYLGSLKYTPDEMEHPIRELSGGQKAKVLLLRMSLSGANVLILDEPTRNFSPLSGPVIRKMLREFPGAVISISHDRKYIEEVCDKIYQLNPNGLQLIGD
;
A
#
# COMPACT_ATOMS: atom_id res chain seq x y z
N TYR A 1 30.24 8.07 5.55
CA TYR A 1 29.48 8.76 6.62
C TYR A 1 28.30 7.87 6.95
N GLU A 2 28.34 7.23 8.13
CA GLU A 2 27.26 6.39 8.64
C GLU A 2 26.30 7.25 9.43
N ILE A 3 25.06 7.38 8.97
CA ILE A 3 23.97 7.75 9.87
C ILE A 3 23.70 6.49 10.68
N GLY A 4 24.36 6.39 11.83
CA GLY A 4 24.14 5.29 12.76
C GLY A 4 22.85 5.53 13.53
N VAL A 5 21.70 5.24 12.90
CA VAL A 5 20.46 5.05 13.65
C VAL A 5 20.58 3.68 14.30
N ARG A 6 21.13 3.63 15.50
CA ARG A 6 21.16 2.43 16.33
C ARG A 6 19.81 2.35 17.04
N LEU A 7 18.83 1.79 16.34
CA LEU A 7 17.57 1.37 16.97
C LEU A 7 17.89 0.15 17.84
N VAL A 8 18.16 0.37 19.12
CA VAL A 8 18.24 -0.69 20.14
C VAL A 8 16.84 -0.85 20.69
N GLY A 9 16.31 -2.06 20.50
CA GLY A 9 14.92 -2.43 20.69
C GLY A 9 14.30 -1.96 21.98
N SER A 10 13.10 -1.51 21.84
CA SER A 10 11.96 -1.74 22.70
C SER A 10 10.71 -1.10 22.10
N GLU A 11 9.59 -1.59 22.49
CA GLU A 11 8.22 -1.35 22.11
C GLU A 11 7.91 0.11 21.79
N MET A 12 8.00 0.47 20.51
CA MET A 12 7.41 1.71 20.04
C MET A 12 5.90 1.49 19.95
N CYS A 13 5.17 1.79 21.02
CA CYS A 13 3.72 1.90 21.00
C CYS A 13 3.32 3.13 20.20
N ILE A 14 3.32 3.00 18.86
CA ILE A 14 2.79 4.04 17.98
C ILE A 14 1.28 3.84 17.88
N ARG A 15 0.52 4.75 18.44
CA ARG A 15 -0.93 4.84 18.26
C ARG A 15 -1.34 5.36 16.87
N ASP A 16 -0.40 5.59 15.97
CA ASP A 16 -0.69 6.11 14.63
C ASP A 16 -0.93 5.03 13.59
N ARG A 17 -1.80 5.35 12.63
CA ARG A 17 -2.29 4.54 11.52
C ARG A 17 -1.17 4.20 10.52
N GLY A 18 -0.26 3.26 10.86
CA GLY A 18 0.81 2.86 9.96
C GLY A 18 2.01 2.24 10.66
N ASN A 19 3.02 1.84 9.89
CA ASN A 19 4.24 1.21 10.40
C ASN A 19 5.25 2.21 11.02
N GLY A 20 4.82 3.44 11.37
CA GLY A 20 5.67 4.45 12.02
C GLY A 20 6.74 5.11 11.12
N LYS A 21 6.70 4.93 9.81
CA LYS A 21 7.70 5.48 8.89
C LYS A 21 7.75 7.00 8.91
N SER A 22 6.60 7.67 8.74
CA SER A 22 6.50 9.13 8.79
C SER A 22 6.85 9.69 10.16
N THR A 23 6.51 8.98 11.23
CA THR A 23 6.89 9.34 12.60
C THR A 23 8.40 9.29 12.79
N LEU A 24 9.06 8.24 12.28
CA LEU A 24 10.53 8.14 12.28
C LEU A 24 11.17 9.30 11.50
N MET A 25 10.63 9.64 10.33
CA MET A 25 11.10 10.79 9.54
C MET A 25 11.00 12.10 10.31
N LYS A 26 9.85 12.37 10.94
CA LYS A 26 9.63 13.55 11.77
C LYS A 26 10.58 13.57 12.96
N TRP A 27 10.79 12.43 13.61
CA TRP A 27 11.73 12.33 14.72
C TRP A 27 13.18 12.59 14.28
N ILE A 28 13.59 12.08 13.11
CA ILE A 28 14.92 12.38 12.53
C ILE A 28 15.04 13.87 12.23
N TYR A 29 13.99 14.49 11.69
CA TYR A 29 14.00 15.91 11.36
C TYR A 29 14.00 16.77 12.62
N ASN A 30 13.02 16.61 13.47
CA ASN A 30 12.89 17.33 14.75
C ASN A 30 12.09 16.49 15.75
N PRO A 31 12.74 15.97 16.83
CA PRO A 31 12.07 15.17 17.85
C PRO A 31 10.84 15.82 18.47
N SER A 32 10.85 17.15 18.68
CA SER A 32 9.74 17.87 19.31
C SER A 32 8.43 17.77 18.55
N LEU A 33 8.46 17.42 17.25
CA LEU A 33 7.24 17.21 16.45
C LEU A 33 6.48 15.95 16.85
N VAL A 34 7.10 15.06 17.60
CA VAL A 34 6.54 13.72 17.89
C VAL A 34 6.53 13.37 19.38
N GLU A 35 7.19 14.15 20.24
CA GLU A 35 7.31 13.93 21.70
C GLU A 35 5.95 13.79 22.40
N ASN A 36 4.90 14.42 21.87
CA ASN A 36 3.57 14.42 22.48
C ASN A 36 2.81 13.09 22.34
N TYR A 37 3.26 12.19 21.42
CA TYR A 37 2.52 10.97 21.11
C TYR A 37 3.37 9.72 20.90
N ILE A 38 4.71 9.84 21.05
CA ILE A 38 5.60 8.67 21.04
C ILE A 38 6.60 8.77 22.21
N GLU A 39 6.97 7.61 22.72
CA GLU A 39 8.18 7.45 23.53
C GLU A 39 9.27 6.89 22.61
N ALA A 40 10.36 7.63 22.44
CA ALA A 40 11.52 7.21 21.67
C ALA A 40 12.66 6.85 22.62
N ASP A 41 13.12 5.61 22.53
CA ASP A 41 14.34 5.15 23.20
C ASP A 41 15.46 5.06 22.14
N GLY A 42 16.47 5.93 22.25
CA GLY A 42 17.58 5.99 21.30
C GLY A 42 18.25 7.36 21.23
N GLU A 43 19.41 7.39 20.60
CA GLU A 43 20.18 8.62 20.39
C GLU A 43 20.07 9.07 18.92
N ARG A 44 19.83 10.36 18.73
CA ARG A 44 19.95 11.03 17.44
C ARG A 44 21.33 11.67 17.35
N ILE A 45 22.19 11.10 16.53
CA ILE A 45 23.53 11.65 16.27
C ILE A 45 23.48 12.47 14.98
N MET A 46 23.67 13.76 15.09
CA MET A 46 23.75 14.68 13.96
C MET A 46 25.14 15.32 13.89
N GLY A 47 25.67 15.39 12.68
CA GLY A 47 26.84 16.22 12.38
C GLY A 47 26.44 17.69 12.10
N HIS A 48 27.17 18.34 11.21
CA HIS A 48 26.90 19.71 10.76
C HIS A 48 25.89 19.78 9.60
N GLU A 49 25.14 18.70 9.37
CA GLU A 49 24.22 18.59 8.23
C GLU A 49 22.97 19.43 8.43
N ARG A 50 22.55 20.10 7.38
CA ARG A 50 21.29 20.86 7.32
C ARG A 50 20.19 19.95 6.76
N LEU A 51 19.21 19.62 7.59
CA LEU A 51 18.10 18.76 7.20
C LEU A 51 16.99 19.58 6.53
N GLY A 52 16.49 19.09 5.39
CA GLY A 52 15.27 19.55 4.77
C GLY A 52 14.20 18.46 4.85
N TYR A 53 13.00 18.82 5.27
CA TYR A 53 11.88 17.89 5.37
C TYR A 53 10.72 18.31 4.47
N LEU A 54 10.29 17.39 3.61
CA LEU A 54 9.07 17.49 2.82
C LEU A 54 8.02 16.60 3.50
N PRO A 55 6.98 17.16 4.13
CA PRO A 55 5.92 16.39 4.76
C PRO A 55 4.99 15.78 3.72
N GLN A 56 4.30 14.69 4.09
CA GLN A 56 3.29 14.02 3.26
C GLN A 56 2.15 14.98 2.88
N GLU A 57 1.71 15.81 3.82
CA GLU A 57 0.71 16.85 3.60
C GLU A 57 1.28 18.21 4.03
N MET A 58 0.95 19.23 3.25
CA MET A 58 1.30 20.60 3.59
C MET A 58 0.54 21.03 4.85
N LEU A 59 1.20 21.72 5.76
CA LEU A 59 0.58 22.29 6.95
C LEU A 59 -0.57 23.25 6.58
N ASP A 60 -1.63 23.25 7.35
CA ASP A 60 -2.80 24.09 7.06
C ASP A 60 -2.45 25.58 7.10
N GLU A 61 -1.56 25.99 8.00
CA GLU A 61 -1.02 27.35 8.06
C GLU A 61 -0.31 27.77 6.76
N ASP A 62 0.39 26.85 6.11
CA ASP A 62 1.08 27.12 4.85
C ASP A 62 0.12 27.19 3.67
N LYS A 63 -1.02 26.50 3.72
CA LYS A 63 -2.04 26.52 2.66
C LYS A 63 -2.65 27.90 2.46
N GLU A 64 -2.77 28.67 3.54
CA GLU A 64 -3.37 30.02 3.51
C GLU A 64 -2.41 31.08 3.00
N LYS A 65 -1.08 30.85 3.09
CA LYS A 65 -0.06 31.78 2.62
C LYS A 65 -0.08 31.92 1.11
N THR A 66 0.28 33.10 0.60
CA THR A 66 0.64 33.30 -0.80
C THR A 66 2.00 32.65 -1.07
N ILE A 67 2.27 32.35 -2.35
CA ILE A 67 3.60 31.82 -2.76
C ILE A 67 4.71 32.77 -2.32
N TYR A 68 4.49 34.08 -2.48
CA TYR A 68 5.47 35.09 -2.05
C TYR A 68 5.72 35.05 -0.53
N GLU A 69 4.67 35.02 0.28
CA GLU A 69 4.81 34.93 1.74
C GLU A 69 5.53 33.65 2.14
N TYR A 70 5.19 32.52 1.52
CA TYR A 70 5.80 31.21 1.81
C TYR A 70 7.31 31.19 1.57
N PHE A 71 7.82 31.87 0.52
CA PHE A 71 9.26 31.97 0.29
C PHE A 71 9.93 33.07 1.10
N SER A 72 9.26 34.22 1.31
CA SER A 72 9.80 35.38 2.01
C SER A 72 10.03 35.17 3.53
N GLU A 73 9.42 34.12 4.11
CA GLU A 73 9.70 33.68 5.47
C GLU A 73 11.13 33.14 5.65
N GLU A 74 11.77 32.71 4.55
CA GLU A 74 13.14 32.20 4.61
C GLU A 74 14.13 33.38 4.50
N GLU A 75 14.92 33.62 5.54
CA GLU A 75 15.93 34.70 5.53
C GLU A 75 16.88 34.57 4.33
N ILE A 76 17.28 33.35 4.00
CA ILE A 76 18.17 33.04 2.87
C ILE A 76 17.53 33.42 1.53
N PHE A 77 16.21 33.50 1.41
CA PHE A 77 15.53 33.94 0.17
C PHE A 77 15.96 35.35 -0.22
N TRP A 78 16.12 36.24 0.74
CA TRP A 78 16.53 37.63 0.56
C TRP A 78 18.01 37.79 0.22
N GLU A 79 18.82 36.79 0.57
CA GLU A 79 20.25 36.75 0.24
C GLU A 79 20.50 36.25 -1.19
N LYS A 80 19.54 35.53 -1.81
CA LYS A 80 19.66 34.97 -3.15
C LYS A 80 19.53 36.05 -4.21
N THR A 81 20.43 36.02 -5.18
CA THR A 81 20.32 36.88 -6.37
C THR A 81 19.17 36.43 -7.28
N PRO A 82 18.57 37.34 -8.09
CA PRO A 82 17.56 36.97 -9.07
C PRO A 82 18.02 35.88 -10.05
N LYS A 83 19.32 35.81 -10.34
CA LYS A 83 19.89 34.76 -11.19
C LYS A 83 19.85 33.38 -10.51
N GLU A 84 20.17 33.29 -9.23
CA GLU A 84 20.12 32.05 -8.48
C GLU A 84 18.67 31.56 -8.35
N LEU A 85 17.74 32.45 -8.04
CA LEU A 85 16.31 32.11 -7.99
C LEU A 85 15.83 31.64 -9.38
N SER A 86 16.28 32.29 -10.47
CA SER A 86 15.97 31.83 -11.82
C SER A 86 16.47 30.42 -12.13
N VAL A 87 17.66 30.08 -11.67
CA VAL A 87 18.23 28.72 -11.83
C VAL A 87 17.40 27.69 -11.04
N ILE A 88 16.99 28.05 -9.83
CA ILE A 88 16.12 27.18 -9.03
C ILE A 88 14.78 26.99 -9.73
N ALA A 89 14.07 28.06 -10.10
CA ALA A 89 12.80 27.98 -10.81
C ALA A 89 12.90 27.14 -12.08
N GLY A 90 13.95 27.35 -12.88
CA GLY A 90 14.19 26.59 -14.10
C GLY A 90 14.36 25.10 -13.91
N LYS A 91 14.98 24.64 -12.80
CA LYS A 91 15.08 23.20 -12.45
C LYS A 91 13.72 22.56 -12.27
N PHE A 92 12.73 23.31 -11.79
CA PHE A 92 11.38 22.82 -11.54
C PHE A 92 10.39 23.13 -12.66
N GLY A 93 10.88 23.72 -13.77
CA GLY A 93 10.04 24.13 -14.91
C GLY A 93 9.09 25.27 -14.59
N MET A 94 9.43 26.08 -13.58
CA MET A 94 8.67 27.26 -13.17
C MET A 94 9.29 28.53 -13.73
N LYS A 95 8.47 29.58 -13.92
CA LYS A 95 8.93 30.89 -14.33
C LYS A 95 9.46 31.68 -13.13
N ASN A 96 10.31 32.69 -13.38
CA ASN A 96 10.90 33.49 -12.30
C ASN A 96 9.88 34.32 -11.51
N ASP A 97 8.81 34.74 -12.16
CA ASP A 97 7.71 35.50 -11.56
C ASP A 97 6.90 34.66 -10.58
N PHE A 98 7.04 33.32 -10.61
CA PHE A 98 6.36 32.41 -9.69
C PHE A 98 6.66 32.74 -8.22
N PHE A 99 7.89 33.07 -7.86
CA PHE A 99 8.26 33.42 -6.48
C PHE A 99 7.50 34.62 -5.91
N TYR A 100 7.04 35.49 -6.78
CA TYR A 100 6.35 36.74 -6.41
C TYR A 100 4.85 36.69 -6.66
N SER A 101 4.32 35.49 -6.84
CA SER A 101 2.88 35.27 -7.08
C SER A 101 2.06 35.47 -5.81
N ASN A 102 0.93 36.15 -5.94
CA ASN A 102 -0.08 36.30 -4.90
C ASN A 102 -1.06 35.11 -4.84
N GLN A 103 -0.84 34.06 -5.64
CA GLN A 103 -1.62 32.84 -5.58
C GLN A 103 -1.36 32.12 -4.25
N THR A 104 -2.43 31.61 -3.60
CA THR A 104 -2.30 30.88 -2.34
C THR A 104 -1.74 29.48 -2.57
N MET A 105 -0.91 29.01 -1.64
CA MET A 105 -0.34 27.66 -1.65
C MET A 105 -1.41 26.58 -1.70
N GLY A 106 -2.55 26.80 -1.04
CA GLY A 106 -3.69 25.88 -1.02
C GLY A 106 -4.32 25.66 -2.39
N SER A 107 -4.29 26.67 -3.28
CA SER A 107 -4.88 26.63 -4.63
C SER A 107 -4.00 25.93 -5.69
N LEU A 108 -2.76 25.62 -5.35
CA LEU A 108 -1.84 24.89 -6.23
C LEU A 108 -2.27 23.44 -6.41
N SER A 109 -2.03 22.88 -7.58
CA SER A 109 -2.14 21.44 -7.82
C SER A 109 -1.14 20.65 -6.96
N GLY A 110 -1.39 19.35 -6.73
CA GLY A 110 -0.50 18.50 -5.95
C GLY A 110 0.95 18.56 -6.43
N GLY A 111 1.16 18.47 -7.75
CA GLY A 111 2.50 18.57 -8.34
C GLY A 111 3.15 19.94 -8.15
N GLU A 112 2.40 21.03 -8.27
CA GLU A 112 2.92 22.38 -8.01
C GLU A 112 3.26 22.57 -6.53
N LYS A 113 2.46 22.04 -5.60
CA LYS A 113 2.77 22.06 -4.16
C LYS A 113 4.09 21.39 -3.85
N VAL A 114 4.30 20.19 -4.36
CA VAL A 114 5.56 19.44 -4.17
C VAL A 114 6.75 20.19 -4.77
N LYS A 115 6.61 20.74 -5.98
CA LYS A 115 7.65 21.57 -6.62
C LYS A 115 7.98 22.79 -5.76
N THR A 116 6.97 23.50 -5.29
CA THR A 116 7.15 24.73 -4.48
C THR A 116 7.84 24.42 -3.15
N GLN A 117 7.44 23.36 -2.47
CA GLN A 117 8.10 22.92 -1.24
C GLN A 117 9.55 22.49 -1.47
N LEU A 118 9.83 21.75 -2.55
CA LEU A 118 11.21 21.40 -2.90
C LEU A 118 12.04 22.63 -3.27
N MET A 119 11.48 23.61 -3.99
CA MET A 119 12.17 24.88 -4.29
C MET A 119 12.56 25.61 -3.00
N ARG A 120 11.71 25.61 -1.95
CA ARG A 120 12.04 26.17 -0.65
C ARG A 120 13.24 25.47 -0.01
N LEU A 121 13.30 24.12 -0.10
CA LEU A 121 14.46 23.35 0.40
C LEU A 121 15.74 23.67 -0.39
N PHE A 122 15.66 23.90 -1.69
CA PHE A 122 16.79 24.33 -2.50
C PHE A 122 17.28 25.75 -2.14
N ILE A 123 16.36 26.65 -1.80
CA ILE A 123 16.70 28.00 -1.33
C ILE A 123 17.44 27.92 0.01
N ARG A 124 17.00 27.07 0.93
CA ARG A 124 17.63 26.82 2.24
C ARG A 124 18.98 26.12 2.15
N ASP A 125 19.40 25.70 0.98
CA ASP A 125 20.66 25.01 0.72
C ASP A 125 20.91 23.85 1.71
N VAL A 126 19.91 22.97 1.84
CA VAL A 126 19.97 21.82 2.71
C VAL A 126 20.92 20.75 2.15
N SER A 127 21.57 19.98 3.02
CA SER A 127 22.46 18.89 2.62
C SER A 127 21.76 17.53 2.63
N VAL A 128 20.79 17.31 3.52
CA VAL A 128 20.05 16.06 3.61
C VAL A 128 18.57 16.31 3.31
N LEU A 129 18.02 15.57 2.36
CA LEU A 129 16.58 15.58 2.04
C LEU A 129 15.86 14.44 2.74
N LEU A 130 14.81 14.78 3.47
CA LEU A 130 13.86 13.85 4.07
C LEU A 130 12.52 14.05 3.35
N LEU A 131 12.08 13.06 2.54
CA LEU A 131 10.90 13.18 1.70
C LEU A 131 9.85 12.15 2.12
N ASP A 132 8.73 12.61 2.66
CA ASP A 132 7.64 11.75 3.14
C ASP A 132 6.54 11.66 2.09
N GLU A 133 6.45 10.52 1.38
CA GLU A 133 5.50 10.23 0.30
C GLU A 133 5.45 11.34 -0.78
N PRO A 134 6.59 11.78 -1.35
CA PRO A 134 6.63 12.88 -2.30
C PRO A 134 5.97 12.56 -3.65
N SER A 135 5.65 11.29 -3.88
CA SER A 135 4.97 10.79 -5.09
C SER A 135 3.44 10.87 -5.02
N ASN A 136 2.87 11.20 -3.86
CA ASN A 136 1.43 11.26 -3.71
C ASN A 136 0.84 12.48 -4.45
N ASP A 137 -0.28 12.25 -5.13
CA ASP A 137 -1.06 13.30 -5.82
C ASP A 137 -0.29 14.11 -6.87
N ILE A 138 0.77 13.53 -7.46
CA ILE A 138 1.53 14.17 -8.53
C ILE A 138 1.38 13.41 -9.86
N ASP A 139 1.49 14.13 -10.96
CA ASP A 139 1.44 13.54 -12.30
C ASP A 139 2.77 12.91 -12.72
N ILE A 140 2.73 12.12 -13.79
CA ILE A 140 3.91 11.41 -14.33
C ILE A 140 5.06 12.36 -14.68
N ALA A 141 4.75 13.57 -15.16
CA ALA A 141 5.79 14.57 -15.51
C ALA A 141 6.52 15.06 -14.25
N THR A 142 5.77 15.34 -13.18
CA THR A 142 6.34 15.74 -11.89
C THR A 142 7.10 14.58 -11.21
N LEU A 143 6.61 13.32 -11.34
CA LEU A 143 7.36 12.13 -10.89
C LEU A 143 8.72 12.01 -11.58
N THR A 144 8.76 12.21 -12.90
CA THR A 144 10.02 12.16 -13.67
C THR A 144 10.99 13.26 -13.23
N LEU A 145 10.49 14.45 -12.93
CA LEU A 145 11.28 15.53 -12.38
C LEU A 145 11.83 15.17 -11.00
N LEU A 146 11.01 14.60 -10.13
CA LEU A 146 11.40 14.16 -8.79
C LEU A 146 12.51 13.08 -8.85
N GLU A 147 12.38 12.09 -9.75
CA GLU A 147 13.43 11.09 -10.00
C GLU A 147 14.76 11.76 -10.37
N LYS A 148 14.71 12.74 -11.28
CA LYS A 148 15.90 13.47 -11.68
C LYS A 148 16.53 14.23 -10.51
N ILE A 149 15.71 14.90 -9.70
CA ILE A 149 16.18 15.65 -8.52
C ILE A 149 16.87 14.71 -7.53
N ILE A 150 16.26 13.55 -7.23
CA ILE A 150 16.83 12.57 -6.29
C ILE A 150 18.15 12.01 -6.81
N ASN A 151 18.22 11.64 -8.11
CA ASN A 151 19.42 11.09 -8.71
C ASN A 151 20.56 12.11 -8.86
N ASP A 152 20.25 13.38 -9.10
CA ASP A 152 21.23 14.46 -9.24
C ASP A 152 21.69 15.01 -7.87
N TRP A 153 21.02 14.61 -6.77
CA TRP A 153 21.37 15.07 -5.42
C TRP A 153 22.68 14.47 -4.96
N LYS A 154 23.63 15.32 -4.58
CA LYS A 154 25.00 14.90 -4.25
C LYS A 154 25.18 14.37 -2.81
N HIS A 155 24.19 14.58 -1.98
CA HIS A 155 24.22 14.22 -0.57
C HIS A 155 23.16 13.14 -0.26
N ILE A 156 22.78 12.99 0.99
CA ILE A 156 21.84 11.97 1.43
C ILE A 156 20.40 12.37 1.07
N VAL A 157 19.66 11.44 0.48
CA VAL A 157 18.21 11.51 0.35
C VAL A 157 17.62 10.31 1.08
N LEU A 158 16.77 10.55 2.07
CA LEU A 158 15.95 9.54 2.71
C LEU A 158 14.50 9.81 2.32
N PHE A 159 13.85 8.86 1.68
CA PHE A 159 12.47 9.05 1.25
C PHE A 159 11.60 7.82 1.56
N ILE A 160 10.33 8.07 1.79
CA ILE A 160 9.27 7.08 1.89
C ILE A 160 8.44 7.21 0.62
N SER A 161 8.13 6.11 -0.04
CA SER A 161 7.24 6.13 -1.20
C SER A 161 6.52 4.81 -1.39
N HIS A 162 5.32 4.89 -1.96
CA HIS A 162 4.56 3.74 -2.47
C HIS A 162 4.78 3.52 -3.98
N ASP A 163 5.41 4.45 -4.69
CA ASP A 163 5.74 4.31 -6.10
C ASP A 163 6.96 3.38 -6.30
N GLU A 164 6.68 2.15 -6.73
CA GLU A 164 7.69 1.13 -7.00
C GLU A 164 8.73 1.56 -8.04
N THR A 165 8.29 2.30 -9.08
CA THR A 165 9.18 2.76 -10.14
C THR A 165 10.14 3.83 -9.65
N LEU A 166 9.64 4.77 -8.82
CA LEU A 166 10.47 5.78 -8.17
C LEU A 166 11.56 5.09 -7.31
N ILE A 167 11.15 4.14 -6.46
CA ILE A 167 12.08 3.39 -5.61
C ILE A 167 13.12 2.63 -6.44
N GLU A 168 12.69 1.91 -7.48
CA GLU A 168 13.61 1.13 -8.35
C GLU A 168 14.64 1.99 -9.08
N ARG A 169 14.24 3.19 -9.50
CA ARG A 169 15.11 4.07 -10.29
C ARG A 169 16.05 4.95 -9.46
N THR A 170 15.74 5.14 -8.18
CA THR A 170 16.46 6.11 -7.35
C THR A 170 17.09 5.52 -6.10
N ALA A 171 16.51 4.46 -5.51
CA ALA A 171 17.01 3.91 -4.26
C ALA A 171 18.21 2.97 -4.46
N ASN A 172 19.30 3.26 -3.76
CA ASN A 172 20.48 2.41 -3.69
C ASN A 172 20.58 1.60 -2.39
N MET A 173 19.74 1.91 -1.41
CA MET A 173 19.61 1.22 -0.14
C MET A 173 18.15 1.17 0.28
N VAL A 174 17.74 0.07 0.89
CA VAL A 174 16.37 -0.15 1.37
C VAL A 174 16.37 -0.31 2.87
N ILE A 175 15.59 0.50 3.57
CA ILE A 175 15.26 0.34 4.98
C ILE A 175 13.82 -0.14 5.05
N HIS A 176 13.64 -1.43 5.35
CA HIS A 176 12.31 -2.03 5.43
C HIS A 176 11.89 -2.18 6.88
N ILE A 177 10.79 -1.54 7.24
CA ILE A 177 10.18 -1.60 8.57
C ILE A 177 8.88 -2.40 8.42
N GLU A 178 8.77 -3.49 9.15
CA GLU A 178 7.62 -4.40 9.11
C GLU A 178 7.15 -4.77 10.52
N GLN A 179 5.87 -5.09 10.63
CA GLN A 179 5.29 -5.65 11.84
C GLN A 179 4.98 -7.13 11.59
N ILE A 180 5.58 -8.00 12.39
CA ILE A 180 5.40 -9.45 12.34
C ILE A 180 4.62 -9.94 13.56
N ILE A 181 4.23 -11.23 13.56
CA ILE A 181 3.47 -11.89 14.63
C ILE A 181 2.15 -11.13 14.88
N ARG A 182 1.29 -11.08 13.84
CA ARG A 182 0.00 -10.38 13.88
C ARG A 182 0.12 -8.92 14.35
N LYS A 183 1.14 -8.22 13.87
CA LYS A 183 1.44 -6.80 14.18
C LYS A 183 1.86 -6.53 15.64
N THR A 184 2.31 -7.56 16.38
CA THR A 184 2.75 -7.39 17.78
C THR A 184 4.25 -7.15 17.91
N LYS A 185 5.05 -7.49 16.90
CA LYS A 185 6.51 -7.33 16.95
C LYS A 185 7.01 -6.55 15.74
N ALA A 186 7.68 -5.43 16.00
CA ALA A 186 8.35 -4.66 14.96
C ALA A 186 9.67 -5.34 14.55
N ARG A 187 9.98 -5.33 13.27
CA ARG A 187 11.26 -5.75 12.71
C ARG A 187 11.70 -4.74 11.66
N TYR A 188 13.00 -4.46 11.60
CA TYR A 188 13.58 -3.69 10.52
C TYR A 188 14.69 -4.47 9.81
N THR A 189 14.89 -4.16 8.55
CA THR A 189 15.95 -4.72 7.73
C THR A 189 16.60 -3.60 6.93
N VAL A 190 17.92 -3.50 7.00
CA VAL A 190 18.70 -2.56 6.18
C VAL A 190 19.43 -3.37 5.12
N ALA A 191 19.15 -3.09 3.86
CA ALA A 191 19.75 -3.77 2.71
C ALA A 191 20.45 -2.74 1.82
N LYS A 192 21.77 -2.84 1.69
CA LYS A 192 22.57 -2.00 0.78
C LYS A 192 22.54 -2.60 -0.63
N LEU A 193 21.33 -2.69 -1.19
CA LEU A 193 21.02 -3.28 -2.49
C LEU A 193 19.98 -2.43 -3.21
N PRO A 194 19.98 -2.41 -4.56
CA PRO A 194 18.87 -1.88 -5.32
C PRO A 194 17.56 -2.58 -4.97
N TYR A 195 16.45 -1.84 -4.96
CA TYR A 195 15.13 -2.33 -4.52
C TYR A 195 14.72 -3.64 -5.20
N ARG A 196 14.89 -3.75 -6.52
CA ARG A 196 14.54 -4.96 -7.27
C ARG A 196 15.24 -6.21 -6.73
N ARG A 197 16.56 -6.13 -6.49
CA ARG A 197 17.31 -7.24 -5.90
C ARG A 197 16.87 -7.55 -4.48
N TYR A 198 16.54 -6.53 -3.69
CA TYR A 198 16.01 -6.72 -2.35
C TYR A 198 14.70 -7.52 -2.38
N VAL A 199 13.78 -7.18 -3.27
CA VAL A 199 12.50 -7.90 -3.44
C VAL A 199 12.73 -9.34 -3.88
N GLU A 200 13.60 -9.58 -4.87
CA GLU A 200 13.95 -10.92 -5.35
C GLU A 200 14.54 -11.80 -4.23
N GLU A 201 15.51 -11.28 -3.47
CA GLU A 201 16.10 -11.99 -2.34
C GLU A 201 15.07 -12.27 -1.22
N ARG A 202 14.20 -11.32 -0.95
CA ARG A 202 13.14 -11.47 0.04
C ARG A 202 12.16 -12.58 -0.36
N LEU A 203 11.70 -12.57 -1.61
CA LEU A 203 10.81 -13.61 -2.15
C LEU A 203 11.48 -14.99 -2.10
N HIS A 204 12.75 -15.07 -2.45
CA HIS A 204 13.52 -16.32 -2.38
C HIS A 204 13.64 -16.85 -0.94
N LYS A 205 14.01 -15.99 0.00
CA LYS A 205 14.05 -16.36 1.44
C LYS A 205 12.70 -16.80 1.95
N PHE A 206 11.64 -16.11 1.55
CA PHE A 206 10.25 -16.44 1.88
C PHE A 206 9.88 -17.84 1.38
N GLU A 207 10.17 -18.15 0.12
CA GLU A 207 9.84 -19.46 -0.47
C GLU A 207 10.63 -20.60 0.21
N ILE A 208 11.91 -20.40 0.50
CA ILE A 208 12.72 -21.37 1.24
C ILE A 208 12.14 -21.61 2.64
N GLN A 209 11.79 -20.55 3.38
CA GLN A 209 11.22 -20.67 4.71
C GLN A 209 9.87 -21.39 4.67
N LYS A 210 9.01 -21.07 3.68
CA LYS A 210 7.72 -21.73 3.46
C LYS A 210 7.90 -23.23 3.19
N GLN A 211 8.82 -23.61 2.31
CA GLN A 211 9.10 -25.01 2.00
C GLN A 211 9.60 -25.76 3.23
N ARG A 212 10.50 -25.17 4.02
CA ARG A 212 10.97 -25.75 5.29
C ARG A 212 9.81 -25.95 6.27
N ALA A 213 9.01 -24.91 6.49
CA ALA A 213 7.87 -25.00 7.41
C ALA A 213 6.83 -26.04 6.98
N LEU A 214 6.62 -26.23 5.67
CA LEU A 214 5.75 -27.29 5.14
C LEU A 214 6.36 -28.68 5.36
N SER A 215 7.69 -28.84 5.19
CA SER A 215 8.40 -30.09 5.49
C SER A 215 8.28 -30.44 6.96
N ASP A 216 8.62 -29.50 7.85
CA ASP A 216 8.55 -29.68 9.30
C ASP A 216 7.13 -30.08 9.74
N ARG A 217 6.10 -29.47 9.19
CA ARG A 217 4.70 -29.81 9.46
C ARG A 217 4.33 -31.23 9.02
N ARG A 218 4.82 -31.66 7.83
CA ARG A 218 4.61 -33.03 7.34
C ARG A 218 5.30 -34.04 8.24
N GLU A 219 6.56 -33.78 8.61
CA GLU A 219 7.33 -34.64 9.52
C GLU A 219 6.66 -34.74 10.89
N LYS A 220 6.22 -33.61 11.44
CA LYS A 220 5.44 -33.56 12.68
C LYS A 220 4.20 -34.45 12.58
N LYS A 221 3.39 -34.29 11.53
CA LYS A 221 2.16 -35.09 11.35
C LYS A 221 2.46 -36.60 11.32
N ILE A 222 3.47 -37.02 10.57
CA ILE A 222 3.88 -38.41 10.48
C ILE A 222 4.38 -38.94 11.86
N ARG A 223 5.14 -38.15 12.57
CA ARG A 223 5.66 -38.44 13.91
C ARG A 223 4.52 -38.58 14.91
N ASP A 224 3.59 -37.64 14.92
CA ASP A 224 2.46 -37.59 15.84
C ASP A 224 1.50 -38.79 15.58
N GLU A 225 1.26 -39.14 14.30
CA GLU A 225 0.47 -40.34 13.95
C GLU A 225 1.15 -41.62 14.44
N LYS A 226 2.47 -41.76 14.28
CA LYS A 226 3.23 -42.90 14.81
C LYS A 226 3.16 -42.96 16.33
N TYR A 227 3.35 -41.83 17.00
CA TYR A 227 3.25 -41.72 18.46
C TYR A 227 1.88 -42.13 18.95
N GLN A 228 0.80 -41.62 18.35
CA GLN A 228 -0.56 -41.97 18.71
C GLN A 228 -0.84 -43.49 18.60
N ARG A 229 -0.36 -44.11 17.51
CA ARG A 229 -0.50 -45.57 17.32
C ARG A 229 0.21 -46.37 18.45
N VAL A 230 1.45 -45.99 18.79
CA VAL A 230 2.22 -46.64 19.87
C VAL A 230 1.54 -46.41 21.20
N MET A 231 1.11 -45.19 21.48
CA MET A 231 0.40 -44.83 22.73
C MET A 231 -0.89 -45.65 22.91
N GLN A 232 -1.71 -45.73 21.86
CA GLN A 232 -2.97 -46.53 21.89
C GLN A 232 -2.69 -48.01 22.08
N SER A 233 -1.66 -48.55 21.42
CA SER A 233 -1.28 -49.96 21.58
C SER A 233 -0.84 -50.27 22.99
N VAL A 234 0.02 -49.45 23.62
CA VAL A 234 0.48 -49.65 25.00
C VAL A 234 -0.66 -49.47 26.00
N GLN A 235 -1.53 -48.46 25.79
CA GLN A 235 -2.71 -48.25 26.65
C GLN A 235 -3.70 -49.41 26.53
N GLY A 236 -3.95 -49.93 25.33
CA GLY A 236 -4.82 -51.06 25.08
C GLY A 236 -4.30 -52.34 25.80
N ALA A 237 -2.98 -52.59 25.65
CA ALA A 237 -2.34 -53.71 26.30
C ALA A 237 -2.35 -53.60 27.86
N LEU A 238 -2.21 -52.39 28.40
CA LEU A 238 -2.32 -52.14 29.83
C LEU A 238 -3.74 -52.38 30.36
N ARG A 239 -4.78 -52.03 29.61
CA ARG A 239 -6.19 -52.25 29.99
C ARG A 239 -6.57 -53.73 29.95
N SER A 240 -6.01 -54.51 29.02
CA SER A 240 -6.26 -55.95 28.87
C SER A 240 -5.38 -56.82 29.76
N CYS A 241 -4.41 -56.26 30.49
CA CYS A 241 -3.51 -56.99 31.34
C CYS A 241 -4.21 -57.51 32.58
N THR A 242 -4.23 -58.83 32.78
CA THR A 242 -4.86 -59.50 33.95
C THR A 242 -3.95 -59.40 35.18
N ARG A 243 -4.55 -59.44 36.37
CA ARG A 243 -3.84 -59.45 37.67
C ARG A 243 -2.87 -60.62 37.88
N GLN A 244 -2.98 -61.62 37.03
CA GLN A 244 -2.14 -62.84 37.09
C GLN A 244 -0.80 -62.77 36.42
N ALA A 245 -0.45 -61.62 35.73
CA ALA A 245 0.81 -61.46 35.03
C ALA A 245 1.57 -60.18 35.47
N PRO A 246 2.11 -60.11 36.70
CA PRO A 246 2.72 -58.87 37.23
C PRO A 246 3.96 -58.42 36.46
N SER A 247 4.75 -59.31 35.87
CA SER A 247 5.94 -58.98 35.04
C SER A 247 5.55 -58.32 33.73
N VAL A 248 4.47 -58.73 33.10
CA VAL A 248 3.95 -58.12 31.88
C VAL A 248 3.44 -56.71 32.16
N ALA A 249 2.71 -56.54 33.30
CA ALA A 249 2.23 -55.23 33.72
C ALA A 249 3.39 -54.25 34.01
N LYS A 250 4.49 -54.72 34.61
CA LYS A 250 5.69 -53.92 34.85
C LYS A 250 6.31 -53.47 33.52
N ASN A 251 6.55 -54.40 32.60
CA ASN A 251 7.13 -54.10 31.27
C ASN A 251 6.27 -53.10 30.46
N LEU A 252 4.94 -53.20 30.56
CA LEU A 252 4.04 -52.25 29.89
C LEU A 252 4.08 -50.85 30.53
N LYS A 253 4.23 -50.78 31.89
CA LYS A 253 4.44 -49.49 32.58
C LYS A 253 5.76 -48.85 32.17
N ASP A 254 6.85 -49.60 32.07
CA ASP A 254 8.15 -49.10 31.62
C ASP A 254 8.08 -48.59 30.15
N LYS A 255 7.38 -49.32 29.27
CA LYS A 255 7.08 -48.85 27.92
C LYS A 255 6.27 -47.55 27.92
N MET A 256 5.27 -47.41 28.81
CA MET A 256 4.49 -46.19 28.94
C MET A 256 5.37 -45.02 29.39
N HIS A 257 6.30 -45.24 30.31
CA HIS A 257 7.28 -44.21 30.69
C HIS A 257 8.16 -43.77 29.53
N THR A 258 8.61 -44.71 28.70
CA THR A 258 9.39 -44.39 27.48
C THR A 258 8.56 -43.59 26.49
N VAL A 259 7.30 -43.91 26.25
CA VAL A 259 6.40 -43.17 25.36
C VAL A 259 6.18 -41.74 25.87
N LYS A 260 5.96 -41.56 27.20
CA LYS A 260 5.87 -40.21 27.77
C LYS A 260 7.16 -39.41 27.71
N ALA A 261 8.33 -40.07 27.77
CA ALA A 261 9.61 -39.41 27.59
C ALA A 261 9.79 -38.94 26.12
N MET A 262 9.27 -39.71 25.13
CA MET A 262 9.23 -39.27 23.73
C MET A 262 8.37 -38.02 23.54
N GLU A 263 7.23 -37.89 24.24
CA GLU A 263 6.36 -36.74 24.19
C GLU A 263 7.12 -35.44 24.55
N ARG A 264 7.83 -35.44 25.68
CA ARG A 264 8.65 -34.32 26.13
C ARG A 264 9.76 -33.94 25.14
N ARG A 265 10.30 -34.95 24.43
CA ARG A 265 11.29 -34.70 23.39
C ARG A 265 10.63 -34.03 22.19
N PHE A 266 9.44 -34.51 21.80
CA PHE A 266 8.68 -33.93 20.68
C PHE A 266 8.23 -32.52 20.95
N GLU A 267 7.83 -32.19 22.17
CA GLU A 267 7.52 -30.80 22.58
C GLU A 267 8.72 -29.86 22.36
N LYS A 268 9.95 -30.29 22.74
CA LYS A 268 11.15 -29.52 22.50
C LYS A 268 11.52 -29.39 21.00
N GLU A 269 11.28 -30.45 20.23
CA GLU A 269 11.46 -30.41 18.76
C GLU A 269 10.44 -29.45 18.13
N ASP A 270 9.20 -29.43 18.63
CA ASP A 270 8.14 -28.53 18.15
C ASP A 270 8.44 -27.04 18.43
N GLU A 271 9.08 -26.74 19.57
CA GLU A 271 9.54 -25.38 19.87
C GLU A 271 10.55 -24.83 18.83
N ASN A 272 11.34 -25.72 18.22
CA ASN A 272 12.36 -25.39 17.22
C ASN A 272 11.85 -25.48 15.78
N MET A 273 10.56 -25.78 15.54
CA MET A 273 10.01 -25.88 14.20
C MET A 273 10.01 -24.54 13.47
N THR A 274 10.31 -24.60 12.18
CA THR A 274 10.25 -23.43 11.33
C THR A 274 8.83 -22.88 11.26
N GLN A 275 8.65 -21.64 11.71
CA GLN A 275 7.37 -20.96 11.59
C GLN A 275 7.08 -20.64 10.13
N MET A 276 5.80 -20.75 9.75
CA MET A 276 5.38 -20.27 8.42
C MET A 276 5.74 -18.80 8.30
N PRO A 277 6.37 -18.40 7.20
CA PRO A 277 6.67 -17.00 7.01
C PRO A 277 5.37 -16.18 6.94
N GLU A 278 5.33 -15.09 7.67
CA GLU A 278 4.24 -14.14 7.55
C GLU A 278 4.49 -13.23 6.35
N GLN A 279 3.57 -13.24 5.40
CA GLN A 279 3.51 -12.19 4.37
C GLN A 279 2.87 -10.97 5.00
N GLU A 280 3.52 -9.83 4.87
CA GLU A 280 3.02 -8.55 5.38
C GLU A 280 1.67 -8.20 4.74
N GLU A 281 1.48 -8.59 3.49
CA GLU A 281 0.27 -8.34 2.73
C GLU A 281 -0.09 -9.54 1.84
N ALA A 282 -0.94 -10.39 2.36
CA ALA A 282 -1.57 -11.42 1.56
C ALA A 282 -2.89 -10.87 1.01
N ILE A 283 -2.98 -10.70 -0.31
CA ILE A 283 -4.24 -10.42 -1.00
C ILE A 283 -4.59 -11.68 -1.75
N PHE A 284 -5.41 -12.54 -1.11
CA PHE A 284 -5.91 -13.78 -1.71
C PHE A 284 -7.37 -13.63 -2.14
N VAL A 285 -7.69 -12.49 -2.76
CA VAL A 285 -9.04 -12.25 -3.29
C VAL A 285 -8.98 -12.45 -4.80
N LYS A 286 -9.78 -13.36 -5.31
CA LYS A 286 -10.02 -13.51 -6.76
C LYS A 286 -11.13 -12.56 -7.14
N LEU A 287 -10.86 -11.60 -8.00
CA LEU A 287 -11.87 -10.73 -8.57
C LEU A 287 -12.60 -11.45 -9.69
N GLY A 288 -13.94 -11.44 -9.62
CA GLY A 288 -14.81 -12.04 -10.62
C GLY A 288 -14.87 -13.57 -10.58
N ASP A 289 -15.88 -14.08 -11.22
CA ASP A 289 -16.16 -15.50 -11.46
C ASP A 289 -16.39 -15.73 -12.97
N GLU A 290 -16.86 -16.91 -13.36
CA GLU A 290 -17.18 -17.23 -14.75
C GLU A 290 -18.27 -16.33 -15.32
N ASN A 291 -19.16 -15.76 -14.48
CA ASN A 291 -20.23 -14.85 -14.89
C ASN A 291 -19.73 -13.40 -15.09
N SER A 292 -18.54 -13.07 -14.63
CA SER A 292 -17.94 -11.75 -14.81
C SER A 292 -17.36 -11.52 -16.22
N HIS A 293 -17.32 -12.55 -17.06
CA HIS A 293 -16.81 -12.45 -18.42
C HIS A 293 -17.75 -11.65 -19.33
N ILE A 294 -17.19 -10.70 -20.07
CA ILE A 294 -17.92 -9.92 -21.08
C ILE A 294 -17.49 -10.38 -22.47
N PRO A 295 -18.42 -10.81 -23.35
CA PRO A 295 -18.11 -11.19 -24.73
C PRO A 295 -17.41 -10.05 -25.48
N ALA A 296 -16.39 -10.36 -26.28
CA ALA A 296 -15.55 -9.36 -26.97
C ALA A 296 -16.36 -8.40 -27.89
N GLY A 297 -17.49 -8.86 -28.42
CA GLY A 297 -18.39 -8.04 -29.29
C GLY A 297 -19.33 -7.12 -28.50
N LYS A 298 -19.49 -7.30 -27.18
CA LYS A 298 -20.42 -6.51 -26.38
C LYS A 298 -19.83 -5.13 -26.10
N THR A 299 -20.53 -4.06 -26.46
CA THR A 299 -20.16 -2.69 -26.07
C THR A 299 -20.50 -2.47 -24.60
N VAL A 300 -19.48 -2.24 -23.79
CA VAL A 300 -19.60 -1.90 -22.37
C VAL A 300 -20.10 -0.48 -22.22
N ILE A 301 -19.47 0.46 -22.90
CA ILE A 301 -19.89 1.85 -22.96
C ILE A 301 -19.49 2.50 -24.28
N GLU A 302 -20.33 3.35 -24.81
CA GLU A 302 -20.03 4.31 -25.87
C GLU A 302 -20.46 5.66 -25.36
N TYR A 303 -19.48 6.46 -24.93
CA TYR A 303 -19.69 7.68 -24.19
C TYR A 303 -19.23 8.87 -25.03
N GLU A 304 -20.15 9.81 -25.27
CA GLU A 304 -19.89 11.03 -25.97
C GLU A 304 -20.25 12.22 -25.09
N LEU A 305 -19.31 13.12 -24.90
CA LEU A 305 -19.54 14.34 -24.13
C LEU A 305 -18.94 15.54 -24.84
N SER A 306 -19.78 16.49 -25.22
CA SER A 306 -19.34 17.71 -25.92
C SER A 306 -18.46 18.58 -25.05
N LYS A 307 -18.78 18.70 -23.75
CA LYS A 307 -18.01 19.52 -22.78
C LYS A 307 -17.99 18.88 -21.41
N LEU A 308 -16.80 18.70 -20.85
CA LEU A 308 -16.58 18.35 -19.46
C LEU A 308 -16.37 19.64 -18.68
N VAL A 309 -17.21 19.86 -17.67
CA VAL A 309 -17.14 21.06 -16.83
C VAL A 309 -16.87 20.66 -15.36
N THR A 310 -16.31 21.58 -14.59
CA THR A 310 -16.16 21.40 -13.13
C THR A 310 -17.52 21.21 -12.47
N PRO A 311 -17.58 20.56 -11.26
CA PRO A 311 -18.86 20.35 -10.56
C PRO A 311 -19.65 21.63 -10.28
N ASP A 312 -18.96 22.78 -10.15
CA ASP A 312 -19.57 24.12 -9.98
C ASP A 312 -20.00 24.76 -11.31
N GLY A 313 -19.75 24.11 -12.45
CA GLY A 313 -20.12 24.56 -13.77
C GLY A 313 -19.31 25.76 -14.32
N LYS A 314 -18.33 26.26 -13.58
CA LYS A 314 -17.64 27.52 -13.93
C LYS A 314 -16.52 27.38 -14.94
N ARG A 315 -15.89 26.19 -15.01
CA ARG A 315 -14.72 25.97 -15.86
C ARG A 315 -14.94 24.77 -16.78
N ILE A 316 -14.64 24.95 -18.06
CA ILE A 316 -14.54 23.84 -19.02
C ILE A 316 -13.17 23.19 -18.85
N LEU A 317 -13.16 21.87 -18.63
CA LEU A 317 -11.97 21.04 -18.41
C LEU A 317 -11.50 20.40 -19.72
N ALA A 318 -12.43 19.90 -20.53
CA ALA A 318 -12.15 19.30 -21.83
C ALA A 318 -13.39 19.40 -22.74
N GLU A 319 -13.16 19.36 -24.04
CA GLU A 319 -14.23 19.35 -25.07
C GLU A 319 -14.05 18.15 -26.01
N GLY A 320 -15.16 17.64 -26.57
CA GLY A 320 -15.11 16.58 -27.58
C GLY A 320 -14.61 15.23 -27.06
N ILE A 321 -15.11 14.79 -25.91
CA ILE A 321 -14.75 13.50 -25.35
C ILE A 321 -15.55 12.41 -26.06
N HIS A 322 -14.84 11.44 -26.60
CA HIS A 322 -15.39 10.21 -27.16
C HIS A 322 -14.66 9.00 -26.60
N LEU A 323 -15.38 8.06 -25.98
CA LEU A 323 -14.83 6.85 -25.39
C LEU A 323 -15.71 5.66 -25.74
N LYS A 324 -15.09 4.63 -26.32
CA LYS A 324 -15.78 3.36 -26.62
C LYS A 324 -15.00 2.20 -26.05
N ILE A 325 -15.67 1.38 -25.25
CA ILE A 325 -15.10 0.20 -24.58
C ILE A 325 -15.91 -1.02 -24.96
N LYS A 326 -15.23 -2.10 -25.34
CA LYS A 326 -15.82 -3.37 -25.76
C LYS A 326 -15.24 -4.54 -24.99
N GLY A 327 -16.10 -5.53 -24.72
CA GLY A 327 -15.67 -6.76 -24.07
C GLY A 327 -15.00 -6.55 -22.74
N SER A 328 -13.90 -7.26 -22.50
CA SER A 328 -13.11 -7.22 -21.27
C SER A 328 -11.90 -6.28 -21.36
N GLU A 329 -11.98 -5.21 -22.18
CA GLU A 329 -10.90 -4.24 -22.32
C GLU A 329 -10.57 -3.59 -20.96
N LYS A 330 -9.28 -3.41 -20.71
CA LYS A 330 -8.76 -2.70 -19.54
C LYS A 330 -8.14 -1.39 -19.98
N ILE A 331 -8.78 -0.30 -19.62
CA ILE A 331 -8.33 1.03 -20.02
C ILE A 331 -7.84 1.84 -18.84
N CYS A 332 -6.84 2.68 -19.08
CA CYS A 332 -6.37 3.67 -18.14
C CYS A 332 -6.47 5.08 -18.73
N MET A 333 -7.02 6.00 -17.97
CA MET A 333 -7.03 7.43 -18.28
C MET A 333 -5.92 8.13 -17.50
N ILE A 334 -5.00 8.78 -18.22
CA ILE A 334 -3.93 9.60 -17.67
C ILE A 334 -4.09 11.06 -18.05
N GLY A 335 -3.33 11.96 -17.45
CA GLY A 335 -3.35 13.38 -17.76
C GLY A 335 -2.88 14.22 -16.58
N ALA A 336 -2.69 15.51 -16.79
CA ALA A 336 -2.26 16.45 -15.77
C ALA A 336 -3.23 16.48 -14.56
N ASN A 337 -2.72 16.88 -13.40
CA ASN A 337 -3.59 17.10 -12.24
C ASN A 337 -4.54 18.26 -12.50
N GLY A 338 -5.80 18.10 -12.10
CA GLY A 338 -6.85 19.07 -12.37
C GLY A 338 -7.41 19.05 -13.82
N ALA A 339 -6.97 18.12 -14.69
CA ALA A 339 -7.53 17.95 -16.04
C ALA A 339 -8.96 17.42 -16.07
N GLY A 340 -9.50 16.95 -14.93
CA GLY A 340 -10.88 16.46 -14.84
C GLY A 340 -11.03 14.95 -14.96
N LYS A 341 -9.96 14.17 -14.81
CA LYS A 341 -9.98 12.70 -14.88
C LYS A 341 -11.04 12.08 -13.95
N THR A 342 -10.97 12.38 -12.66
CA THR A 342 -11.95 11.91 -11.66
C THR A 342 -13.37 12.38 -11.96
N THR A 343 -13.54 13.62 -12.46
CA THR A 343 -14.86 14.13 -12.87
C THR A 343 -15.44 13.33 -14.03
N LEU A 344 -14.61 13.01 -15.04
CA LEU A 344 -15.01 12.16 -16.16
C LEU A 344 -15.34 10.74 -15.70
N LEU A 345 -14.48 10.14 -14.85
CA LEU A 345 -14.68 8.79 -14.34
C LEU A 345 -15.97 8.68 -13.52
N LYS A 346 -16.29 9.68 -12.68
CA LYS A 346 -17.55 9.72 -11.92
C LYS A 346 -18.76 9.75 -12.83
N LYS A 347 -18.74 10.52 -13.91
CA LYS A 347 -19.85 10.55 -14.90
C LYS A 347 -20.01 9.21 -15.63
N ILE A 348 -18.91 8.56 -15.99
CA ILE A 348 -18.92 7.21 -16.58
C ILE A 348 -19.47 6.20 -15.56
N ALA A 349 -19.07 6.32 -14.29
CA ALA A 349 -19.56 5.46 -13.22
C ALA A 349 -21.08 5.63 -13.01
N GLU A 350 -21.59 6.86 -12.97
CA GLU A 350 -23.04 7.13 -12.86
C GLU A 350 -23.83 6.45 -13.96
N GLU A 351 -23.35 6.47 -15.21
CA GLU A 351 -24.03 5.81 -16.32
C GLU A 351 -23.99 4.29 -16.19
N LEU A 352 -22.82 3.71 -15.89
CA LEU A 352 -22.64 2.26 -15.83
C LEU A 352 -23.31 1.61 -14.62
N LEU A 353 -23.33 2.28 -13.47
CA LEU A 353 -23.99 1.80 -12.24
C LEU A 353 -25.51 1.72 -12.38
N ASN A 354 -26.11 2.54 -13.25
CA ASN A 354 -27.55 2.55 -13.51
C ASN A 354 -28.02 1.53 -14.57
N ARG A 355 -27.10 0.80 -15.19
CA ARG A 355 -27.42 -0.20 -16.22
C ARG A 355 -27.77 -1.54 -15.62
N ASN A 356 -28.84 -2.17 -16.12
CA ASN A 356 -29.29 -3.48 -15.66
C ASN A 356 -28.58 -4.67 -16.35
N ASP A 357 -27.97 -4.45 -17.49
CA ASP A 357 -27.27 -5.51 -18.28
C ASP A 357 -25.78 -5.63 -17.91
N ILE A 358 -25.29 -4.78 -17.02
CA ILE A 358 -23.92 -4.70 -16.53
C ILE A 358 -23.97 -4.64 -15.00
N LYS A 359 -23.08 -5.38 -14.34
CA LYS A 359 -22.82 -5.25 -12.91
C LYS A 359 -21.55 -4.45 -12.72
N ALA A 360 -21.67 -3.14 -12.59
CA ALA A 360 -20.53 -2.26 -12.36
C ALA A 360 -20.28 -2.05 -10.84
N GLU A 361 -19.01 -1.92 -10.47
CA GLU A 361 -18.58 -1.48 -9.15
C GLU A 361 -17.60 -0.33 -9.30
N TYR A 362 -17.72 0.65 -8.41
CA TYR A 362 -16.88 1.85 -8.40
C TYR A 362 -16.02 1.93 -7.14
N MET A 363 -14.75 2.24 -7.33
CA MET A 363 -13.78 2.51 -6.27
C MET A 363 -13.30 3.95 -6.40
N PRO A 364 -13.73 4.86 -5.51
CA PRO A 364 -13.31 6.26 -5.53
C PRO A 364 -11.87 6.42 -5.00
N GLN A 365 -11.24 7.54 -5.32
CA GLN A 365 -9.95 7.92 -4.77
C GLN A 365 -10.01 8.12 -3.24
N THR A 366 -11.10 8.73 -2.76
CA THR A 366 -11.40 8.89 -1.33
C THR A 366 -12.39 7.81 -0.92
N TYR A 367 -11.93 6.82 -0.16
CA TYR A 367 -12.76 5.65 0.18
C TYR A 367 -13.91 5.99 1.10
N GLU A 368 -13.78 7.05 1.88
CA GLU A 368 -14.80 7.59 2.77
C GLU A 368 -16.07 8.02 2.05
N ASP A 369 -15.97 8.35 0.74
CA ASP A 369 -17.13 8.70 -0.08
C ASP A 369 -18.08 7.49 -0.28
N LEU A 370 -17.59 6.26 -0.10
CA LEU A 370 -18.34 5.03 -0.38
C LEU A 370 -18.50 4.12 0.84
N LEU A 371 -17.59 4.19 1.80
CA LEU A 371 -17.60 3.36 3.00
C LEU A 371 -18.47 4.00 4.08
N ASP A 372 -19.35 3.20 4.68
CA ASP A 372 -19.95 3.58 5.96
C ASP A 372 -18.92 3.42 7.07
N LEU A 373 -18.45 4.54 7.59
CA LEU A 373 -17.34 4.60 8.53
C LEU A 373 -17.71 4.12 9.94
N ASP A 374 -19.02 4.07 10.26
CA ASP A 374 -19.52 3.77 11.59
C ASP A 374 -19.80 2.29 11.82
N VAL A 375 -19.86 1.51 10.75
CA VAL A 375 -20.08 0.06 10.82
C VAL A 375 -18.77 -0.72 10.82
N THR A 376 -18.81 -1.98 11.23
CA THR A 376 -17.66 -2.88 11.16
C THR A 376 -17.42 -3.37 9.73
N PRO A 377 -16.19 -3.78 9.37
CA PRO A 377 -15.92 -4.40 8.06
C PRO A 377 -16.81 -5.60 7.76
N VAL A 378 -17.15 -6.39 8.79
CA VAL A 378 -18.03 -7.57 8.65
C VAL A 378 -19.44 -7.13 8.31
N ASP A 379 -19.99 -6.17 9.03
CA ASP A 379 -21.36 -5.68 8.80
C ASP A 379 -21.50 -4.95 7.46
N TYR A 380 -20.46 -4.21 7.05
CA TYR A 380 -20.43 -3.55 5.74
C TYR A 380 -20.48 -4.52 4.57
N LEU A 381 -19.85 -5.69 4.70
CA LEU A 381 -19.79 -6.72 3.66
C LEU A 381 -20.97 -7.69 3.71
N ASP A 382 -21.65 -7.81 4.84
CA ASP A 382 -22.77 -8.71 5.06
C ASP A 382 -24.05 -8.14 4.42
N LYS A 383 -24.59 -8.89 3.42
CA LYS A 383 -25.80 -8.48 2.71
C LYS A 383 -27.06 -9.19 3.19
N THR A 384 -26.92 -10.39 3.74
CA THR A 384 -28.05 -11.27 4.05
C THR A 384 -28.30 -11.42 5.55
N GLY A 385 -27.31 -11.10 6.41
CA GLY A 385 -27.38 -11.37 7.85
C GLY A 385 -27.20 -12.85 8.23
N ASP A 386 -26.90 -13.72 7.24
CA ASP A 386 -26.76 -15.15 7.48
C ASP A 386 -25.42 -15.47 8.16
N LYS A 387 -25.48 -16.40 9.12
CA LYS A 387 -24.31 -16.82 9.90
C LYS A 387 -23.21 -17.44 9.04
N GLU A 388 -23.58 -18.15 7.98
CA GLU A 388 -22.61 -18.75 7.04
C GLU A 388 -21.90 -17.68 6.22
N GLU A 389 -22.63 -16.66 5.73
CA GLU A 389 -22.06 -15.52 5.01
C GLU A 389 -21.08 -14.74 5.91
N ARG A 390 -21.48 -14.41 7.13
CA ARG A 390 -20.60 -13.72 8.11
C ARG A 390 -19.33 -14.54 8.41
N THR A 391 -19.45 -15.86 8.54
CA THR A 391 -18.27 -16.72 8.75
C THR A 391 -17.34 -16.71 7.55
N ARG A 392 -17.88 -16.73 6.33
CA ARG A 392 -17.12 -16.64 5.10
C ARG A 392 -16.42 -15.30 4.96
N ILE A 393 -17.12 -14.18 5.25
CA ILE A 393 -16.55 -12.81 5.25
C ILE A 393 -15.38 -12.73 6.23
N ARG A 394 -15.53 -13.21 7.46
CA ARG A 394 -14.44 -13.25 8.45
C ARG A 394 -13.24 -14.07 7.97
N THR A 395 -13.50 -15.18 7.29
CA THR A 395 -12.43 -16.00 6.70
C THR A 395 -11.67 -15.21 5.61
N TYR A 396 -12.38 -14.49 4.74
CA TYR A 396 -11.75 -13.66 3.73
C TYR A 396 -10.97 -12.49 4.36
N LEU A 397 -11.55 -11.76 5.32
CA LEU A 397 -10.84 -10.69 6.05
C LEU A 397 -9.60 -11.23 6.77
N GLY A 398 -9.69 -12.43 7.39
CA GLY A 398 -8.55 -13.11 7.99
C GLY A 398 -7.46 -13.44 6.96
N SER A 399 -7.82 -13.85 5.75
CA SER A 399 -6.86 -14.07 4.65
C SER A 399 -6.18 -12.77 4.19
N LEU A 400 -6.87 -11.63 4.32
CA LEU A 400 -6.35 -10.29 4.05
C LEU A 400 -5.57 -9.69 5.23
N LYS A 401 -5.30 -10.50 6.28
CA LYS A 401 -4.53 -10.14 7.48
C LYS A 401 -5.20 -9.12 8.41
N TYR A 402 -6.53 -9.12 8.44
CA TYR A 402 -7.23 -8.43 9.52
C TYR A 402 -7.11 -9.22 10.83
N THR A 403 -6.86 -8.52 11.91
CA THR A 403 -6.95 -9.10 13.26
C THR A 403 -8.43 -9.22 13.67
N PRO A 404 -8.76 -10.08 14.64
CA PRO A 404 -10.13 -10.14 15.16
C PRO A 404 -10.66 -8.76 15.61
N ASP A 405 -9.84 -7.96 16.26
CA ASP A 405 -10.20 -6.63 16.74
C ASP A 405 -10.51 -5.68 15.55
N GLU A 406 -9.67 -5.70 14.50
CA GLU A 406 -9.90 -4.89 13.29
C GLU A 406 -11.17 -5.28 12.52
N MET A 407 -11.69 -6.50 12.71
CA MET A 407 -12.94 -6.95 12.11
C MET A 407 -14.18 -6.48 12.89
N GLU A 408 -14.02 -6.21 14.18
CA GLU A 408 -15.11 -5.83 15.10
C GLU A 408 -15.14 -4.32 15.40
N HIS A 409 -14.11 -3.56 14.97
CA HIS A 409 -14.05 -2.11 15.14
C HIS A 409 -14.58 -1.38 13.91
N PRO A 410 -15.08 -0.13 14.06
CA PRO A 410 -15.58 0.67 12.95
C PRO A 410 -14.55 0.91 11.86
N ILE A 411 -15.00 0.95 10.61
CA ILE A 411 -14.15 1.18 9.42
C ILE A 411 -13.35 2.47 9.52
N ARG A 412 -13.81 3.48 10.25
CA ARG A 412 -13.08 4.75 10.47
C ARG A 412 -11.69 4.53 11.07
N GLU A 413 -11.50 3.48 11.87
CA GLU A 413 -10.25 3.16 12.56
C GLU A 413 -9.24 2.42 11.69
N LEU A 414 -9.68 1.94 10.52
CA LEU A 414 -8.85 1.24 9.57
C LEU A 414 -7.91 2.19 8.82
N SER A 415 -6.71 1.71 8.51
CA SER A 415 -5.77 2.41 7.61
C SER A 415 -6.32 2.49 6.18
N GLY A 416 -5.80 3.43 5.36
CA GLY A 416 -6.19 3.57 3.95
C GLY A 416 -6.03 2.27 3.16
N GLY A 417 -4.93 1.53 3.36
CA GLY A 417 -4.72 0.24 2.71
C GLY A 417 -5.70 -0.85 3.18
N GLN A 418 -6.13 -0.82 4.43
CA GLN A 418 -7.17 -1.71 4.91
C GLN A 418 -8.53 -1.34 4.31
N LYS A 419 -8.91 -0.08 4.30
CA LYS A 419 -10.14 0.39 3.63
C LYS A 419 -10.18 -0.04 2.16
N ALA A 420 -9.07 0.09 1.44
CA ALA A 420 -8.94 -0.40 0.06
C ALA A 420 -9.19 -1.91 -0.07
N LYS A 421 -8.67 -2.72 0.87
CA LYS A 421 -8.89 -4.17 0.89
C LYS A 421 -10.36 -4.52 1.14
N VAL A 422 -11.08 -3.79 2.01
CA VAL A 422 -12.53 -3.96 2.22
C VAL A 422 -13.30 -3.72 0.91
N LEU A 423 -12.97 -2.65 0.18
CA LEU A 423 -13.60 -2.35 -1.11
C LEU A 423 -13.30 -3.40 -2.17
N LEU A 424 -12.05 -3.87 -2.27
CA LEU A 424 -11.70 -4.96 -3.18
C LEU A 424 -12.44 -6.26 -2.85
N LEU A 425 -12.60 -6.57 -1.56
CA LEU A 425 -13.37 -7.73 -1.14
C LEU A 425 -14.86 -7.56 -1.48
N ARG A 426 -15.45 -6.38 -1.27
CA ARG A 426 -16.80 -6.07 -1.70
C ARG A 426 -16.99 -6.30 -3.21
N MET A 427 -16.06 -5.80 -4.03
CA MET A 427 -16.09 -6.01 -5.49
C MET A 427 -15.99 -7.47 -5.88
N SER A 428 -15.19 -8.25 -5.16
CA SER A 428 -15.09 -9.69 -5.37
C SER A 428 -16.41 -10.43 -5.03
N LEU A 429 -17.07 -10.00 -3.95
CA LEU A 429 -18.33 -10.62 -3.49
C LEU A 429 -19.55 -10.16 -4.29
N SER A 430 -19.46 -9.02 -4.97
CA SER A 430 -20.59 -8.48 -5.75
C SER A 430 -20.85 -9.26 -7.05
N GLY A 431 -19.85 -9.98 -7.58
CA GLY A 431 -19.94 -10.60 -8.90
C GLY A 431 -19.96 -9.57 -10.04
N ALA A 432 -19.26 -8.45 -9.85
CA ALA A 432 -19.13 -7.40 -10.85
C ALA A 432 -18.48 -7.93 -12.14
N ASN A 433 -18.88 -7.38 -13.28
CA ASN A 433 -18.26 -7.61 -14.58
C ASN A 433 -17.61 -6.35 -15.15
N VAL A 434 -17.82 -5.19 -14.54
CA VAL A 434 -17.13 -3.93 -14.87
C VAL A 434 -16.60 -3.31 -13.58
N LEU A 435 -15.32 -2.99 -13.57
CA LEU A 435 -14.67 -2.27 -12.46
C LEU A 435 -14.29 -0.86 -12.90
N ILE A 436 -14.66 0.12 -12.11
CA ILE A 436 -14.35 1.52 -12.33
C ILE A 436 -13.49 1.97 -11.14
N LEU A 437 -12.22 2.29 -11.40
CA LEU A 437 -11.21 2.42 -10.36
C LEU A 437 -10.48 3.76 -10.43
N ASP A 438 -10.54 4.53 -9.36
CA ASP A 438 -9.77 5.78 -9.23
C ASP A 438 -8.55 5.55 -8.32
N GLU A 439 -7.34 5.52 -8.91
CA GLU A 439 -6.06 5.24 -8.25
C GLU A 439 -6.02 3.94 -7.43
N PRO A 440 -6.27 2.77 -8.05
CA PRO A 440 -6.48 1.50 -7.33
C PRO A 440 -5.25 0.99 -6.56
N THR A 441 -4.04 1.48 -6.85
CA THR A 441 -2.80 1.05 -6.20
C THR A 441 -2.29 2.01 -5.13
N ARG A 442 -2.89 3.20 -5.00
CA ARG A 442 -2.39 4.33 -4.20
C ARG A 442 -2.08 4.03 -2.73
N ASN A 443 -2.91 3.26 -2.05
CA ASN A 443 -2.81 3.04 -0.60
C ASN A 443 -2.21 1.67 -0.25
N PHE A 444 -1.60 1.01 -1.21
CA PHE A 444 -0.96 -0.28 -0.98
C PHE A 444 0.56 -0.14 -0.90
N SER A 445 1.19 -1.03 -0.13
CA SER A 445 2.64 -1.06 -0.07
C SER A 445 3.24 -1.48 -1.42
N PRO A 446 4.47 -1.06 -1.74
CA PRO A 446 5.14 -1.48 -2.96
C PRO A 446 5.26 -3.01 -3.11
N LEU A 447 5.29 -3.73 -1.99
CA LEU A 447 5.33 -5.20 -2.00
C LEU A 447 4.00 -5.85 -2.36
N SER A 448 2.88 -5.16 -2.19
CA SER A 448 1.54 -5.62 -2.59
C SER A 448 1.20 -5.28 -4.03
N GLY A 449 1.86 -4.28 -4.60
CA GLY A 449 1.62 -3.81 -5.97
C GLY A 449 1.55 -4.95 -6.99
N PRO A 450 2.54 -5.86 -7.07
CA PRO A 450 2.52 -6.98 -8.02
C PRO A 450 1.29 -7.89 -7.88
N VAL A 451 0.82 -8.12 -6.65
CA VAL A 451 -0.35 -8.99 -6.40
C VAL A 451 -1.63 -8.33 -6.86
N ILE A 452 -1.81 -7.03 -6.61
CA ILE A 452 -2.97 -6.26 -7.05
C ILE A 452 -3.00 -6.15 -8.57
N ARG A 453 -1.87 -5.83 -9.19
CA ARG A 453 -1.76 -5.74 -10.64
C ARG A 453 -2.09 -7.08 -11.30
N LYS A 454 -1.56 -8.20 -10.77
CA LYS A 454 -1.90 -9.54 -11.25
C LYS A 454 -3.40 -9.82 -11.11
N MET A 455 -4.00 -9.52 -9.97
CA MET A 455 -5.43 -9.72 -9.70
C MET A 455 -6.31 -8.93 -10.68
N LEU A 456 -5.96 -7.66 -10.95
CA LEU A 456 -6.69 -6.80 -11.90
C LEU A 456 -6.45 -7.22 -13.36
N ARG A 457 -5.25 -7.67 -13.70
CA ARG A 457 -4.93 -8.22 -15.01
C ARG A 457 -5.71 -9.51 -15.30
N GLU A 458 -5.85 -10.40 -14.31
CA GLU A 458 -6.56 -11.67 -14.43
C GLU A 458 -8.08 -11.51 -14.31
N PHE A 459 -8.59 -10.32 -14.00
CA PHE A 459 -10.03 -10.06 -13.93
C PHE A 459 -10.67 -10.28 -15.32
N PRO A 460 -11.72 -11.13 -15.42
CA PRO A 460 -12.31 -11.53 -16.71
C PRO A 460 -13.24 -10.47 -17.34
N GLY A 461 -13.58 -9.41 -16.59
CA GLY A 461 -14.44 -8.31 -17.04
C GLY A 461 -13.66 -7.09 -17.52
N ALA A 462 -14.37 -6.00 -17.78
CA ALA A 462 -13.78 -4.73 -18.18
C ALA A 462 -13.27 -3.93 -16.99
N VAL A 463 -12.18 -3.19 -17.18
CA VAL A 463 -11.63 -2.26 -16.17
C VAL A 463 -11.51 -0.86 -16.79
N ILE A 464 -12.09 0.12 -16.13
CA ILE A 464 -11.97 1.53 -16.48
C ILE A 464 -11.26 2.21 -15.32
N SER A 465 -10.06 2.72 -15.53
CA SER A 465 -9.24 3.22 -14.41
C SER A 465 -8.60 4.57 -14.68
N ILE A 466 -8.26 5.25 -13.60
CA ILE A 466 -7.30 6.35 -13.55
C ILE A 466 -6.13 5.86 -12.74
N SER A 467 -4.90 6.05 -13.22
CA SER A 467 -3.71 5.77 -12.44
C SER A 467 -2.52 6.60 -12.90
N HIS A 468 -1.66 6.92 -11.93
CA HIS A 468 -0.32 7.49 -12.14
C HIS A 468 0.78 6.44 -11.90
N ASP A 469 0.41 5.22 -11.47
CA ASP A 469 1.32 4.10 -11.29
C ASP A 469 1.72 3.51 -12.64
N ARG A 470 2.96 3.76 -13.02
CA ARG A 470 3.52 3.34 -14.33
C ARG A 470 3.51 1.83 -14.52
N LYS A 471 3.79 1.06 -13.45
CA LYS A 471 3.73 -0.41 -13.51
C LYS A 471 2.30 -0.92 -13.67
N TYR A 472 1.33 -0.28 -13.01
CA TYR A 472 -0.08 -0.59 -13.19
C TYR A 472 -0.52 -0.36 -14.65
N ILE A 473 -0.15 0.78 -15.22
CA ILE A 473 -0.46 1.14 -16.60
C ILE A 473 0.13 0.12 -17.57
N GLU A 474 1.40 -0.25 -17.38
CA GLU A 474 2.13 -1.18 -18.26
C GLU A 474 1.65 -2.64 -18.12
N GLU A 475 1.40 -3.11 -16.88
CA GLU A 475 1.11 -4.53 -16.63
C GLU A 475 -0.38 -4.89 -16.74
N VAL A 476 -1.29 -3.93 -16.51
CA VAL A 476 -2.74 -4.21 -16.40
C VAL A 476 -3.52 -3.69 -17.60
N CYS A 477 -3.17 -2.55 -18.18
CA CYS A 477 -4.01 -1.85 -19.12
C CYS A 477 -3.70 -2.22 -20.57
N ASP A 478 -4.77 -2.48 -21.35
CA ASP A 478 -4.68 -2.76 -22.77
C ASP A 478 -4.63 -1.47 -23.60
N LYS A 479 -5.28 -0.39 -23.12
CA LYS A 479 -5.34 0.91 -23.80
C LYS A 479 -5.12 2.06 -22.83
N ILE A 480 -4.39 3.06 -23.28
CA ILE A 480 -4.07 4.25 -22.50
C ILE A 480 -4.65 5.47 -23.20
N TYR A 481 -5.50 6.20 -22.50
CA TYR A 481 -6.10 7.45 -22.97
C TYR A 481 -5.53 8.63 -22.20
N GLN A 482 -5.14 9.68 -22.92
CA GLN A 482 -4.74 10.94 -22.32
C GLN A 482 -5.87 11.95 -22.37
N LEU A 483 -6.27 12.46 -21.20
CA LEU A 483 -7.23 13.55 -21.10
C LEU A 483 -6.48 14.89 -21.17
N ASN A 484 -6.86 15.71 -22.13
CA ASN A 484 -6.35 17.06 -22.32
C ASN A 484 -7.52 18.02 -22.65
N PRO A 485 -7.31 19.35 -22.75
CA PRO A 485 -8.38 20.30 -23.06
C PRO A 485 -9.12 20.02 -24.38
N ASN A 486 -8.47 19.37 -25.34
CA ASN A 486 -9.04 19.01 -26.65
C ASN A 486 -9.75 17.65 -26.67
N GLY A 487 -9.97 17.04 -25.50
CA GLY A 487 -10.68 15.78 -25.36
C GLY A 487 -9.82 14.61 -24.89
N LEU A 488 -10.26 13.41 -25.20
CA LEU A 488 -9.63 12.15 -24.82
C LEU A 488 -8.92 11.52 -26.03
N GLN A 489 -7.62 11.35 -25.94
CA GLN A 489 -6.78 10.81 -27.02
C GLN A 489 -6.18 9.47 -26.64
N LEU A 490 -6.29 8.46 -27.52
CA LEU A 490 -5.59 7.18 -27.38
C LEU A 490 -4.10 7.40 -27.65
N ILE A 491 -3.23 7.01 -26.71
CA ILE A 491 -1.78 7.17 -26.82
C ILE A 491 -1.00 5.86 -26.76
N GLY A 492 -1.65 4.76 -26.41
CA GLY A 492 -1.05 3.42 -26.36
C GLY A 492 -2.12 2.33 -26.47
N ASP A 493 -1.78 1.28 -27.22
CA ASP A 493 -2.51 0.02 -27.37
C ASP A 493 -1.65 -1.12 -26.84
#